data_d3825d6f28685ff38c7318e30eac1989
#
_entry.id   d3825d6f28685ff38c7318e30eac1989
#
_cell.length_a   1.000
_cell.length_b   1.000
_cell.length_c   1.000
_cell.angle_alpha   90.00
_cell.angle_beta   90.00
_cell.angle_gamma   90.00
#
_symmetry.space_group_name_H-M   'P 1'
#
loop_
_entity.id
_entity.type
_entity.pdbx_description
1 polymer ?
#
loop_
_entity_poly.entity_id
_entity_poly.type
_entity_poly.pdbx_seq_one_letter_code
_entity_poly.pdbx_strand_id
1 'polypeptide(L)'
;MKALHFGAGNIGRGFIGKLLADAGIYVTFADINETVINQLNQQKSYSVKVVGNGQNKIEIVKNVDGINSANQQQLFEKIQQVDLITTAIGAGVLKIIAKSLAQGLLQRIQNGNHQPLNIIACENMVRGTSALKEHVYSHLSEAEQQLIEKYVGFVDSAVDRIVPPVEANSEDPLQVTVEEFSEWIVDETQFKGDIPNIPGMERTDNLMAFIERKLFTLNTGHAVTAYLGKLAGYQFVKQSIDDENIKQQVKTVMQESGAVLIKRYQFDPAAHAAYIEKILKRFANPYLTDDVDRVGREPIRKLGYNDRLIKPLRGTLEYQLPHPMLCKAIAAALCYTNANDPQAVELQKSIADQGITKTLEQYTGLNDQAIFEEIAQNYASLKK
;
A
#
# COMPACT_ATOMS: atom_id res chain seq x y z
N MET A 1 -23.46 10.94 -8.62
CA MET A 1 -22.29 10.21 -9.13
C MET A 1 -22.42 8.74 -8.78
N LYS A 2 -21.96 7.83 -9.65
CA LYS A 2 -21.98 6.38 -9.45
C LYS A 2 -20.58 5.80 -9.66
N ALA A 3 -20.20 4.85 -8.83
CA ALA A 3 -18.93 4.16 -8.93
C ALA A 3 -19.10 2.64 -9.08
N LEU A 4 -18.24 2.00 -9.86
CA LEU A 4 -18.06 0.56 -9.89
C LEU A 4 -16.74 0.24 -9.18
N HIS A 5 -16.82 -0.50 -8.09
CA HIS A 5 -15.65 -0.89 -7.32
C HIS A 5 -15.38 -2.39 -7.44
N PHE A 6 -14.27 -2.75 -8.05
CA PHE A 6 -13.85 -4.14 -8.12
C PHE A 6 -13.22 -4.57 -6.79
N GLY A 7 -13.79 -5.61 -6.19
CA GLY A 7 -13.41 -6.17 -4.91
C GLY A 7 -14.34 -5.78 -3.77
N ALA A 8 -15.18 -6.69 -3.34
CA ALA A 8 -16.01 -6.56 -2.15
C ALA A 8 -15.36 -7.17 -0.89
N GLY A 9 -14.05 -7.34 -0.90
CA GLY A 9 -13.27 -7.80 0.23
C GLY A 9 -13.12 -6.76 1.34
N ASN A 10 -12.31 -7.07 2.35
CA ASN A 10 -12.14 -6.20 3.53
C ASN A 10 -11.58 -4.82 3.16
N ILE A 11 -10.59 -4.75 2.26
CA ILE A 11 -10.02 -3.47 1.80
C ILE A 11 -11.04 -2.70 0.96
N GLY A 12 -11.72 -3.34 0.03
CA GLY A 12 -12.72 -2.70 -0.82
C GLY A 12 -13.85 -2.08 -0.01
N ARG A 13 -14.47 -2.83 0.90
CA ARG A 13 -15.54 -2.31 1.77
C ARG A 13 -15.02 -1.37 2.86
N GLY A 14 -13.90 -1.73 3.51
CA GLY A 14 -13.40 -0.99 4.67
C GLY A 14 -12.63 0.29 4.33
N PHE A 15 -12.24 0.49 3.09
CA PHE A 15 -11.45 1.65 2.70
C PHE A 15 -12.08 2.42 1.53
N ILE A 16 -11.79 2.04 0.30
CA ILE A 16 -12.17 2.83 -0.88
C ILE A 16 -13.69 2.91 -1.03
N GLY A 17 -14.40 1.79 -0.93
CA GLY A 17 -15.86 1.76 -1.02
C GLY A 17 -16.53 2.61 0.06
N LYS A 18 -15.97 2.61 1.29
CA LYS A 18 -16.45 3.49 2.36
C LYS A 18 -16.25 4.97 2.03
N LEU A 19 -15.06 5.38 1.60
CA LEU A 19 -14.78 6.78 1.26
C LEU A 19 -15.68 7.28 0.13
N LEU A 20 -15.92 6.44 -0.88
CA LEU A 20 -16.83 6.77 -1.98
C LEU A 20 -18.29 6.95 -1.48
N ALA A 21 -18.77 6.02 -0.66
CA ALA A 21 -20.14 6.08 -0.13
C ALA A 21 -20.32 7.26 0.83
N ASP A 22 -19.34 7.55 1.68
CA ASP A 22 -19.34 8.72 2.59
C ASP A 22 -19.35 10.05 1.82
N ALA A 23 -18.78 10.08 0.60
CA ALA A 23 -18.87 11.21 -0.32
C ALA A 23 -20.22 11.31 -1.04
N GLY A 24 -21.20 10.47 -0.72
CA GLY A 24 -22.52 10.42 -1.37
C GLY A 24 -22.53 9.76 -2.75
N ILE A 25 -21.47 9.06 -3.12
CA ILE A 25 -21.38 8.31 -4.38
C ILE A 25 -22.06 6.95 -4.19
N TYR A 26 -22.94 6.57 -5.12
CA TYR A 26 -23.52 5.23 -5.13
C TYR A 26 -22.47 4.20 -5.60
N VAL A 27 -22.18 3.19 -4.79
CA VAL A 27 -21.12 2.21 -5.05
C VAL A 27 -21.72 0.86 -5.41
N THR A 28 -21.44 0.39 -6.62
CA THR A 28 -21.70 -1.01 -6.99
C THR A 28 -20.39 -1.80 -6.84
N PHE A 29 -20.37 -2.77 -5.94
CA PHE A 29 -19.25 -3.69 -5.80
C PHE A 29 -19.31 -4.79 -6.86
N ALA A 30 -18.19 -5.07 -7.53
CA ALA A 30 -18.03 -6.19 -8.45
C ALA A 30 -17.09 -7.23 -7.85
N ASP A 31 -17.59 -8.40 -7.51
CA ASP A 31 -16.81 -9.48 -6.90
C ASP A 31 -17.30 -10.85 -7.40
N ILE A 32 -16.45 -11.87 -7.30
CA ILE A 32 -16.82 -13.27 -7.59
C ILE A 32 -17.49 -13.97 -6.39
N ASN A 33 -17.40 -13.39 -5.19
CA ASN A 33 -17.99 -13.93 -3.98
C ASN A 33 -19.50 -13.66 -3.93
N GLU A 34 -20.28 -14.59 -4.45
CA GLU A 34 -21.74 -14.45 -4.52
C GLU A 34 -22.40 -14.27 -3.15
N THR A 35 -21.85 -14.85 -2.09
CA THR A 35 -22.39 -14.69 -0.73
C THR A 35 -22.33 -13.22 -0.30
N VAL A 36 -21.19 -12.59 -0.46
CA VAL A 36 -20.99 -11.16 -0.14
C VAL A 36 -21.89 -10.29 -1.02
N ILE A 37 -21.93 -10.57 -2.32
CA ILE A 37 -22.76 -9.82 -3.28
C ILE A 37 -24.26 -9.92 -2.94
N ASN A 38 -24.75 -11.12 -2.65
CA ASN A 38 -26.13 -11.33 -2.27
C ASN A 38 -26.50 -10.59 -0.98
N GLN A 39 -25.63 -10.63 0.03
CA GLN A 39 -25.84 -9.90 1.28
C GLN A 39 -25.85 -8.37 1.06
N LEU A 40 -24.90 -7.83 0.28
CA LEU A 40 -24.91 -6.40 -0.10
C LEU A 40 -26.20 -6.01 -0.81
N ASN A 41 -26.71 -6.87 -1.68
CA ASN A 41 -27.95 -6.62 -2.41
C ASN A 41 -29.20 -6.66 -1.53
N GLN A 42 -29.20 -7.50 -0.50
CA GLN A 42 -30.29 -7.59 0.45
C GLN A 42 -30.28 -6.44 1.46
N GLN A 43 -29.11 -6.11 2.02
CA GLN A 43 -28.98 -5.12 3.10
C GLN A 43 -28.85 -3.69 2.59
N LYS A 44 -28.28 -3.49 1.38
CA LYS A 44 -27.96 -2.18 0.79
C LYS A 44 -27.07 -1.30 1.69
N SER A 45 -26.41 -1.94 2.64
CA SER A 45 -25.53 -1.33 3.64
C SER A 45 -24.59 -2.38 4.26
N TYR A 46 -23.54 -1.91 4.93
CA TYR A 46 -22.68 -2.75 5.77
C TYR A 46 -22.06 -1.92 6.89
N SER A 47 -21.54 -2.58 7.91
CA SER A 47 -20.89 -1.93 9.04
C SER A 47 -19.37 -1.90 8.91
N VAL A 48 -18.74 -0.79 9.31
CA VAL A 48 -17.29 -0.63 9.42
C VAL A 48 -16.94 -0.28 10.87
N LYS A 49 -16.20 -1.16 11.53
CA LYS A 49 -15.65 -0.95 12.86
C LYS A 49 -14.31 -0.23 12.74
N VAL A 50 -14.26 1.04 13.08
CA VAL A 50 -13.03 1.83 13.11
C VAL A 50 -12.38 1.67 14.48
N VAL A 51 -11.12 1.20 14.51
CA VAL A 51 -10.36 0.96 15.73
C VAL A 51 -9.14 1.89 15.81
N GLY A 52 -8.99 2.58 16.93
CA GLY A 52 -7.87 3.50 17.18
C GLY A 52 -7.98 4.16 18.55
N ASN A 53 -6.87 4.58 19.11
CA ASN A 53 -6.70 5.44 20.29
C ASN A 53 -7.72 5.25 21.46
N GLY A 54 -8.14 3.99 21.72
CA GLY A 54 -8.99 3.65 22.86
C GLY A 54 -10.51 3.79 22.64
N GLN A 55 -10.96 4.22 21.48
CA GLN A 55 -12.38 4.25 21.13
C GLN A 55 -12.63 3.44 19.84
N ASN A 56 -13.56 2.50 19.93
CA ASN A 56 -14.07 1.78 18.76
C ASN A 56 -15.37 2.45 18.31
N LYS A 57 -15.45 2.80 17.03
CA LYS A 57 -16.64 3.39 16.43
C LYS A 57 -17.17 2.45 15.35
N ILE A 58 -18.48 2.19 15.36
CA ILE A 58 -19.15 1.48 14.27
C ILE A 58 -19.83 2.50 13.37
N GLU A 59 -19.50 2.48 12.09
CA GLU A 59 -20.07 3.34 11.07
C GLU A 59 -20.83 2.50 10.05
N ILE A 60 -22.03 2.97 9.68
CA ILE A 60 -22.87 2.26 8.71
C ILE A 60 -22.69 2.91 7.33
N VAL A 61 -22.18 2.13 6.40
CA VAL A 61 -22.04 2.52 4.99
C VAL A 61 -23.32 2.16 4.25
N LYS A 62 -23.90 3.09 3.55
CA LYS A 62 -25.15 2.98 2.80
C LYS A 62 -24.93 3.30 1.31
N ASN A 63 -25.98 3.21 0.50
CA ASN A 63 -25.94 3.47 -0.94
C ASN A 63 -25.00 2.52 -1.69
N VAL A 64 -25.08 1.25 -1.37
CA VAL A 64 -24.25 0.18 -1.93
C VAL A 64 -25.08 -0.96 -2.48
N ASP A 65 -24.59 -1.59 -3.52
CA ASP A 65 -25.07 -2.88 -4.03
C ASP A 65 -23.90 -3.69 -4.60
N GLY A 66 -24.20 -4.84 -5.18
CA GLY A 66 -23.18 -5.68 -5.77
C GLY A 66 -23.62 -6.42 -7.02
N ILE A 67 -22.66 -6.74 -7.86
CA ILE A 67 -22.81 -7.62 -9.03
C ILE A 67 -21.76 -8.72 -9.00
N ASN A 68 -22.08 -9.89 -9.55
CA ASN A 68 -21.07 -10.91 -9.81
C ASN A 68 -20.18 -10.45 -10.99
N SER A 69 -18.90 -10.23 -10.73
CA SER A 69 -17.94 -9.77 -11.75
C SER A 69 -17.71 -10.76 -12.89
N ALA A 70 -18.07 -12.04 -12.72
CA ALA A 70 -18.06 -13.04 -13.78
C ALA A 70 -19.22 -12.89 -14.76
N ASN A 71 -20.30 -12.19 -14.37
CA ASN A 71 -21.42 -11.88 -15.26
C ASN A 71 -21.08 -10.69 -16.15
N GLN A 72 -20.56 -10.97 -17.32
CA GLN A 72 -20.10 -9.95 -18.27
C GLN A 72 -21.20 -8.98 -18.70
N GLN A 73 -22.44 -9.46 -18.88
CA GLN A 73 -23.56 -8.58 -19.28
C GLN A 73 -23.81 -7.53 -18.21
N GLN A 74 -23.97 -7.93 -16.94
CA GLN A 74 -24.19 -7.00 -15.85
C GLN A 74 -23.00 -6.03 -15.67
N LEU A 75 -21.77 -6.55 -15.83
CA LEU A 75 -20.55 -5.75 -15.75
C LEU A 75 -20.52 -4.66 -16.81
N PHE A 76 -20.81 -4.99 -18.07
CA PHE A 76 -20.82 -4.03 -19.17
C PHE A 76 -21.93 -2.99 -19.01
N GLU A 77 -23.13 -3.39 -18.57
CA GLU A 77 -24.23 -2.48 -18.24
C GLU A 77 -23.83 -1.49 -17.14
N LYS A 78 -23.09 -1.92 -16.12
CA LYS A 78 -22.60 -1.03 -15.07
C LYS A 78 -21.52 -0.08 -15.57
N ILE A 79 -20.54 -0.56 -16.36
CA ILE A 79 -19.49 0.29 -16.97
C ILE A 79 -20.10 1.41 -17.82
N GLN A 80 -21.23 1.17 -18.46
CA GLN A 80 -21.94 2.21 -19.23
C GLN A 80 -22.53 3.32 -18.36
N GLN A 81 -22.82 3.05 -17.07
CA GLN A 81 -23.61 3.94 -16.22
C GLN A 81 -22.80 4.69 -15.17
N VAL A 82 -21.54 4.30 -14.95
CA VAL A 82 -20.73 4.84 -13.87
C VAL A 82 -19.82 5.97 -14.33
N ASP A 83 -19.43 6.81 -13.38
CA ASP A 83 -18.56 7.96 -13.56
C ASP A 83 -17.13 7.69 -13.08
N LEU A 84 -16.97 6.64 -12.24
CA LEU A 84 -15.71 6.25 -11.64
C LEU A 84 -15.61 4.72 -11.55
N ILE A 85 -14.44 4.17 -11.86
CA ILE A 85 -14.11 2.78 -11.60
C ILE A 85 -12.91 2.74 -10.64
N THR A 86 -13.01 1.93 -9.58
CA THR A 86 -11.90 1.73 -8.64
C THR A 86 -11.66 0.24 -8.40
N THR A 87 -10.46 -0.15 -7.96
CA THR A 87 -10.15 -1.56 -7.66
C THR A 87 -9.48 -1.72 -6.31
N ALA A 88 -9.75 -2.84 -5.62
CA ALA A 88 -9.02 -3.35 -4.46
C ALA A 88 -9.10 -4.88 -4.46
N ILE A 89 -8.49 -5.51 -5.48
CA ILE A 89 -8.57 -6.96 -5.78
C ILE A 89 -7.24 -7.68 -5.66
N GLY A 90 -6.17 -6.93 -5.37
CA GLY A 90 -4.79 -7.41 -5.40
C GLY A 90 -4.13 -7.26 -6.78
N ALA A 91 -2.87 -6.82 -6.75
CA ALA A 91 -2.10 -6.49 -7.95
C ALA A 91 -2.09 -7.60 -9.03
N GLY A 92 -2.03 -8.88 -8.60
CA GLY A 92 -2.02 -10.04 -9.51
C GLY A 92 -3.34 -10.25 -10.27
N VAL A 93 -4.46 -9.69 -9.78
CA VAL A 93 -5.79 -9.84 -10.39
C VAL A 93 -6.07 -8.77 -11.44
N LEU A 94 -5.34 -7.66 -11.45
CA LEU A 94 -5.55 -6.56 -12.42
C LEU A 94 -5.53 -7.04 -13.87
N LYS A 95 -4.60 -7.92 -14.23
CA LYS A 95 -4.52 -8.49 -15.57
C LYS A 95 -5.73 -9.38 -15.93
N ILE A 96 -6.41 -9.96 -14.93
CA ILE A 96 -7.56 -10.84 -15.15
C ILE A 96 -8.79 -10.02 -15.55
N ILE A 97 -9.03 -8.88 -14.89
CA ILE A 97 -10.16 -8.01 -15.20
C ILE A 97 -9.95 -7.16 -16.45
N ALA A 98 -8.70 -7.03 -16.92
CA ALA A 98 -8.32 -6.12 -17.99
C ALA A 98 -9.08 -6.38 -19.31
N LYS A 99 -9.28 -7.64 -19.68
CA LYS A 99 -10.03 -8.02 -20.88
C LYS A 99 -11.49 -7.55 -20.83
N SER A 100 -12.16 -7.81 -19.72
CA SER A 100 -13.56 -7.38 -19.53
C SER A 100 -13.67 -5.86 -19.45
N LEU A 101 -12.70 -5.17 -18.83
CA LEU A 101 -12.65 -3.71 -18.83
C LEU A 101 -12.48 -3.18 -20.25
N ALA A 102 -11.55 -3.70 -21.04
CA ALA A 102 -11.33 -3.29 -22.43
C ALA A 102 -12.63 -3.35 -23.25
N GLN A 103 -13.33 -4.48 -23.19
CA GLN A 103 -14.59 -4.70 -23.89
C GLN A 103 -15.71 -3.76 -23.40
N GLY A 104 -15.86 -3.63 -22.08
CA GLY A 104 -16.89 -2.76 -21.50
C GLY A 104 -16.67 -1.28 -21.81
N LEU A 105 -15.41 -0.81 -21.82
CA LEU A 105 -15.05 0.57 -22.18
C LEU A 105 -15.34 0.87 -23.65
N LEU A 106 -14.97 -0.06 -24.55
CA LEU A 106 -15.33 0.08 -25.97
C LEU A 106 -16.84 0.14 -26.19
N GLN A 107 -17.57 -0.79 -25.57
CA GLN A 107 -19.02 -0.83 -25.69
C GLN A 107 -19.68 0.46 -25.15
N ARG A 108 -19.16 1.02 -24.02
CA ARG A 108 -19.62 2.31 -23.50
C ARG A 108 -19.54 3.41 -24.55
N ILE A 109 -18.39 3.55 -25.20
CA ILE A 109 -18.15 4.61 -26.19
C ILE A 109 -18.96 4.36 -27.46
N GLN A 110 -19.00 3.12 -27.94
CA GLN A 110 -19.78 2.73 -29.14
C GLN A 110 -21.30 2.95 -28.95
N ASN A 111 -21.80 2.81 -27.73
CA ASN A 111 -23.17 3.08 -27.36
C ASN A 111 -23.46 4.59 -27.14
N GLY A 112 -22.50 5.47 -27.45
CA GLY A 112 -22.66 6.92 -27.43
C GLY A 112 -22.41 7.56 -26.03
N ASN A 113 -21.97 6.84 -25.04
CA ASN A 113 -21.59 7.45 -23.78
C ASN A 113 -20.14 7.96 -23.85
N HIS A 114 -19.99 9.25 -24.12
CA HIS A 114 -18.73 9.96 -24.24
C HIS A 114 -18.39 10.80 -23.00
N GLN A 115 -19.11 10.62 -21.91
CA GLN A 115 -18.79 11.29 -20.65
C GLN A 115 -17.46 10.79 -20.08
N PRO A 116 -16.65 11.68 -19.51
CA PRO A 116 -15.41 11.30 -18.85
C PRO A 116 -15.63 10.18 -17.85
N LEU A 117 -14.72 9.19 -17.86
CA LEU A 117 -14.68 8.10 -16.91
C LEU A 117 -13.26 7.98 -16.37
N ASN A 118 -13.10 7.91 -15.06
CA ASN A 118 -11.77 7.70 -14.47
C ASN A 118 -11.67 6.32 -13.84
N ILE A 119 -10.52 5.70 -13.98
CA ILE A 119 -10.19 4.39 -13.42
C ILE A 119 -9.02 4.57 -12.45
N ILE A 120 -9.15 4.08 -11.22
CA ILE A 120 -8.14 4.20 -10.16
C ILE A 120 -7.91 2.83 -9.54
N ALA A 121 -6.76 2.23 -9.79
CA ALA A 121 -6.37 1.00 -9.10
C ALA A 121 -5.81 1.35 -7.71
N CYS A 122 -6.52 0.92 -6.67
CA CYS A 122 -6.19 1.17 -5.27
C CYS A 122 -5.47 -0.07 -4.68
N GLU A 123 -4.36 -0.44 -5.29
CA GLU A 123 -3.58 -1.63 -4.95
C GLU A 123 -2.28 -1.25 -4.21
N ASN A 124 -1.77 -2.17 -3.41
CA ASN A 124 -0.48 -1.97 -2.75
C ASN A 124 0.68 -2.22 -3.74
N MET A 125 0.75 -1.42 -4.77
CA MET A 125 1.81 -1.45 -5.78
C MET A 125 2.10 -0.06 -6.35
N VAL A 126 3.29 0.12 -6.90
CA VAL A 126 3.68 1.36 -7.57
C VAL A 126 3.02 1.41 -8.96
N ARG A 127 2.35 2.52 -9.28
CA ARG A 127 1.71 2.76 -10.58
C ARG A 127 0.74 1.65 -11.00
N GLY A 128 -0.12 1.24 -10.06
CA GLY A 128 -1.06 0.14 -10.30
C GLY A 128 -2.04 0.40 -11.43
N THR A 129 -2.49 1.63 -11.59
CA THR A 129 -3.41 2.00 -12.67
C THR A 129 -2.71 2.07 -14.02
N SER A 130 -1.46 2.55 -14.07
CA SER A 130 -0.63 2.48 -15.29
C SER A 130 -0.44 1.02 -15.74
N ALA A 131 -0.14 0.11 -14.82
CA ALA A 131 -0.05 -1.32 -15.14
C ALA A 131 -1.38 -1.90 -15.62
N LEU A 132 -2.50 -1.51 -15.00
CA LEU A 132 -3.83 -1.89 -15.47
C LEU A 132 -4.10 -1.36 -16.89
N LYS A 133 -3.74 -0.09 -17.18
CA LYS A 133 -3.84 0.50 -18.53
C LYS A 133 -3.11 -0.35 -19.56
N GLU A 134 -1.85 -0.75 -19.28
CA GLU A 134 -1.07 -1.60 -20.17
C GLU A 134 -1.78 -2.94 -20.43
N HIS A 135 -2.31 -3.57 -19.39
CA HIS A 135 -3.08 -4.80 -19.53
C HIS A 135 -4.36 -4.61 -20.34
N VAL A 136 -5.11 -3.52 -20.12
CA VAL A 136 -6.32 -3.20 -20.91
C VAL A 136 -5.95 -2.97 -22.38
N TYR A 137 -4.91 -2.20 -22.63
CA TYR A 137 -4.46 -1.86 -23.98
C TYR A 137 -3.93 -3.07 -24.76
N SER A 138 -3.38 -4.09 -24.09
CA SER A 138 -2.97 -5.34 -24.74
C SER A 138 -4.13 -6.12 -25.40
N HIS A 139 -5.37 -5.79 -25.08
CA HIS A 139 -6.58 -6.38 -25.67
C HIS A 139 -7.23 -5.51 -26.74
N LEU A 140 -6.63 -4.41 -27.13
CA LEU A 140 -7.18 -3.38 -28.00
C LEU A 140 -6.23 -3.08 -29.17
N SER A 141 -6.81 -2.80 -30.34
CA SER A 141 -6.08 -2.19 -31.47
C SER A 141 -5.65 -0.76 -31.15
N GLU A 142 -4.66 -0.23 -31.85
CA GLU A 142 -4.22 1.17 -31.67
C GLU A 142 -5.35 2.19 -31.84
N ALA A 143 -6.25 1.97 -32.81
CA ALA A 143 -7.41 2.85 -33.02
C ALA A 143 -8.37 2.84 -31.82
N GLU A 144 -8.59 1.67 -31.23
CA GLU A 144 -9.44 1.52 -30.02
C GLU A 144 -8.78 2.13 -28.80
N GLN A 145 -7.45 1.99 -28.63
CA GLN A 145 -6.69 2.65 -27.56
C GLN A 145 -6.82 4.16 -27.66
N GLN A 146 -6.63 4.75 -28.86
CA GLN A 146 -6.81 6.19 -29.08
C GLN A 146 -8.24 6.66 -28.82
N LEU A 147 -9.23 5.83 -29.13
CA LEU A 147 -10.62 6.14 -28.86
C LEU A 147 -10.90 6.17 -27.35
N ILE A 148 -10.44 5.18 -26.61
CA ILE A 148 -10.60 5.12 -25.14
C ILE A 148 -9.87 6.29 -24.49
N GLU A 149 -8.66 6.62 -24.93
CA GLU A 149 -7.84 7.68 -24.32
C GLU A 149 -8.49 9.08 -24.39
N LYS A 150 -9.43 9.30 -25.31
CA LYS A 150 -10.20 10.56 -25.36
C LYS A 150 -11.13 10.75 -24.16
N TYR A 151 -11.71 9.67 -23.65
CA TYR A 151 -12.80 9.71 -22.69
C TYR A 151 -12.47 9.07 -21.33
N VAL A 152 -11.41 8.26 -21.25
CA VAL A 152 -11.06 7.50 -20.05
C VAL A 152 -9.71 7.96 -19.48
N GLY A 153 -9.72 8.36 -18.22
CA GLY A 153 -8.52 8.62 -17.42
C GLY A 153 -8.09 7.37 -16.67
N PHE A 154 -6.81 7.05 -16.74
CA PHE A 154 -6.20 6.01 -15.92
C PHE A 154 -5.32 6.71 -14.88
N VAL A 155 -5.81 6.80 -13.65
CA VAL A 155 -5.26 7.64 -12.59
C VAL A 155 -4.50 6.80 -11.59
N ASP A 156 -3.20 6.97 -11.52
CA ASP A 156 -2.37 6.28 -10.52
C ASP A 156 -2.67 6.80 -9.12
N SER A 157 -2.54 5.91 -8.14
CA SER A 157 -2.77 6.25 -6.74
C SER A 157 -1.78 5.58 -5.80
N ALA A 158 -1.60 6.19 -4.63
CA ALA A 158 -0.97 5.58 -3.47
C ALA A 158 -2.02 5.40 -2.38
N VAL A 159 -2.10 4.20 -1.83
CA VAL A 159 -3.07 3.84 -0.79
C VAL A 159 -2.37 3.31 0.45
N ASP A 160 -2.87 3.69 1.61
CA ASP A 160 -2.38 3.19 2.90
C ASP A 160 -3.51 3.15 3.93
N ARG A 161 -3.90 1.95 4.33
CA ARG A 161 -4.76 1.65 5.46
C ARG A 161 -4.55 0.20 5.88
N ILE A 162 -4.38 -0.05 7.18
CA ILE A 162 -4.41 -1.41 7.70
C ILE A 162 -5.87 -1.83 7.89
N VAL A 163 -6.20 -2.98 7.32
CA VAL A 163 -7.47 -3.66 7.49
C VAL A 163 -7.16 -5.03 8.10
N PRO A 164 -7.31 -5.17 9.43
CA PRO A 164 -7.06 -6.44 10.11
C PRO A 164 -7.93 -7.57 9.54
N PRO A 165 -7.50 -8.84 9.65
CA PRO A 165 -8.33 -9.97 9.30
C PRO A 165 -9.65 -9.95 10.09
N VAL A 166 -10.74 -10.41 9.45
CA VAL A 166 -12.04 -10.54 10.14
C VAL A 166 -11.93 -11.59 11.23
N GLU A 167 -12.45 -11.30 12.41
CA GLU A 167 -12.60 -12.30 13.47
C GLU A 167 -13.52 -13.43 13.01
N ALA A 168 -13.11 -14.68 13.21
CA ALA A 168 -13.80 -15.86 12.69
C ALA A 168 -15.25 -16.03 13.18
N ASN A 169 -15.67 -15.28 14.20
CA ASN A 169 -16.98 -15.36 14.85
C ASN A 169 -17.78 -14.04 14.75
N SER A 170 -17.59 -13.24 13.71
CA SER A 170 -18.39 -12.02 13.52
C SER A 170 -19.85 -12.38 13.25
N GLU A 171 -20.77 -11.82 14.05
CA GLU A 171 -22.23 -11.97 13.85
C GLU A 171 -22.70 -11.31 12.54
N ASP A 172 -21.98 -10.31 12.05
CA ASP A 172 -22.23 -9.62 10.77
C ASP A 172 -21.15 -10.00 9.75
N PRO A 173 -21.42 -10.86 8.77
CA PRO A 173 -20.45 -11.31 7.78
C PRO A 173 -20.03 -10.19 6.80
N LEU A 174 -20.75 -9.07 6.75
CA LEU A 174 -20.36 -7.88 5.97
C LEU A 174 -19.53 -6.90 6.78
N GLN A 175 -19.47 -7.02 8.12
CA GLN A 175 -18.67 -6.12 8.93
C GLN A 175 -17.19 -6.23 8.58
N VAL A 176 -16.53 -5.09 8.48
CA VAL A 176 -15.07 -5.01 8.34
C VAL A 176 -14.50 -4.14 9.45
N THR A 177 -13.34 -4.54 9.97
CA THR A 177 -12.58 -3.74 10.94
C THR A 177 -11.46 -3.01 10.21
N VAL A 178 -11.28 -1.73 10.52
CA VAL A 178 -10.24 -0.88 9.92
C VAL A 178 -9.58 -0.03 11.01
N GLU A 179 -8.34 0.35 10.79
CA GLU A 179 -7.71 1.40 11.60
C GLU A 179 -8.31 2.78 11.29
N GLU A 180 -8.15 3.73 12.23
CA GLU A 180 -8.56 5.12 12.05
C GLU A 180 -7.77 5.81 10.92
N PHE A 181 -6.48 5.50 10.80
CA PHE A 181 -5.62 6.05 9.75
C PHE A 181 -6.05 5.56 8.37
N SER A 182 -6.11 6.49 7.41
CA SER A 182 -6.22 6.17 5.99
C SER A 182 -5.51 7.24 5.17
N GLU A 183 -4.94 6.84 4.05
CA GLU A 183 -4.32 7.74 3.08
C GLU A 183 -4.61 7.22 1.66
N TRP A 184 -5.26 8.05 0.86
CA TRP A 184 -5.52 7.80 -0.55
C TRP A 184 -5.12 9.03 -1.34
N ILE A 185 -4.02 8.92 -2.09
CA ILE A 185 -3.44 10.03 -2.85
C ILE A 185 -3.49 9.66 -4.32
N VAL A 186 -3.96 10.56 -5.15
CA VAL A 186 -4.16 10.35 -6.60
C VAL A 186 -3.35 11.36 -7.41
N ASP A 187 -2.88 10.93 -8.57
CA ASP A 187 -2.24 11.81 -9.55
C ASP A 187 -3.30 12.64 -10.29
N GLU A 188 -3.45 13.92 -9.92
CA GLU A 188 -4.48 14.79 -10.48
C GLU A 188 -4.26 15.08 -11.98
N THR A 189 -3.05 14.92 -12.49
CA THR A 189 -2.72 15.20 -13.91
C THR A 189 -3.28 14.17 -14.88
N GLN A 190 -3.69 13.00 -14.37
CA GLN A 190 -4.15 11.86 -15.18
C GLN A 190 -5.68 11.79 -15.30
N PHE A 191 -6.43 12.67 -14.62
CA PHE A 191 -7.87 12.70 -14.71
C PHE A 191 -8.37 13.18 -16.08
N LYS A 192 -9.54 12.67 -16.47
CA LYS A 192 -10.37 13.21 -17.56
C LYS A 192 -11.57 13.90 -16.96
N GLY A 193 -11.87 15.12 -17.44
CA GLY A 193 -12.94 15.94 -16.90
C GLY A 193 -12.68 16.44 -15.47
N ASP A 194 -13.75 16.71 -14.76
CA ASP A 194 -13.67 17.23 -13.40
C ASP A 194 -13.25 16.15 -12.40
N ILE A 195 -12.37 16.53 -11.47
CA ILE A 195 -11.92 15.65 -10.40
C ILE A 195 -12.97 15.65 -9.28
N PRO A 196 -13.53 14.49 -8.91
CA PRO A 196 -14.56 14.43 -7.87
C PRO A 196 -13.99 14.85 -6.51
N ASN A 197 -14.79 15.60 -5.75
CA ASN A 197 -14.45 15.93 -4.38
C ASN A 197 -14.86 14.77 -3.46
N ILE A 198 -13.89 13.94 -3.09
CA ILE A 198 -14.07 12.79 -2.18
C ILE A 198 -13.28 13.08 -0.90
N PRO A 199 -13.95 13.32 0.24
CA PRO A 199 -13.25 13.48 1.52
C PRO A 199 -12.36 12.27 1.82
N GLY A 200 -11.07 12.51 2.11
CA GLY A 200 -10.06 11.45 2.30
C GLY A 200 -9.32 11.01 1.03
N MET A 201 -9.67 11.56 -0.14
CA MET A 201 -8.85 11.46 -1.36
C MET A 201 -8.02 12.74 -1.51
N GLU A 202 -6.71 12.64 -1.36
CA GLU A 202 -5.78 13.75 -1.58
C GLU A 202 -5.31 13.78 -3.03
N ARG A 203 -5.05 14.96 -3.57
CA ARG A 203 -4.61 15.18 -4.95
C ARG A 203 -3.19 15.70 -4.99
N THR A 204 -2.42 15.26 -5.96
CA THR A 204 -1.05 15.73 -6.18
C THR A 204 -0.69 15.68 -7.66
N ASP A 205 0.18 16.58 -8.09
CA ASP A 205 0.85 16.54 -9.40
C ASP A 205 2.17 15.73 -9.36
N ASN A 206 2.58 15.26 -8.17
CA ASN A 206 3.81 14.50 -7.97
C ASN A 206 3.56 13.26 -7.09
N LEU A 207 2.83 12.29 -7.60
CA LEU A 207 2.49 11.07 -6.86
C LEU A 207 3.73 10.27 -6.43
N MET A 208 4.84 10.33 -7.20
CA MET A 208 6.06 9.60 -6.86
C MET A 208 6.68 10.08 -5.54
N ALA A 209 6.55 11.35 -5.20
CA ALA A 209 7.00 11.88 -3.91
C ALA A 209 6.27 11.19 -2.74
N PHE A 210 4.97 10.96 -2.86
CA PHE A 210 4.17 10.31 -1.83
C PHE A 210 4.38 8.79 -1.78
N ILE A 211 4.61 8.15 -2.91
CA ILE A 211 5.02 6.73 -2.96
C ILE A 211 6.37 6.55 -2.25
N GLU A 212 7.35 7.42 -2.51
CA GLU A 212 8.63 7.39 -1.78
C GLU A 212 8.46 7.76 -0.31
N ARG A 213 7.58 8.70 0.05
CA ARG A 213 7.27 9.00 1.45
C ARG A 213 6.77 7.76 2.20
N LYS A 214 5.82 7.02 1.62
CA LYS A 214 5.35 5.76 2.19
C LYS A 214 6.48 4.75 2.33
N LEU A 215 7.30 4.59 1.29
CA LEU A 215 8.41 3.63 1.30
C LEU A 215 9.45 3.98 2.36
N PHE A 216 9.90 5.24 2.41
CA PHE A 216 11.00 5.71 3.24
C PHE A 216 10.59 5.91 4.71
N THR A 217 9.34 6.24 4.98
CA THR A 217 8.87 6.49 6.35
C THR A 217 8.13 5.28 6.91
N LEU A 218 6.96 4.95 6.37
CA LEU A 218 6.14 3.86 6.89
C LEU A 218 6.82 2.49 6.72
N ASN A 219 7.17 2.13 5.48
CA ASN A 219 7.67 0.78 5.20
C ASN A 219 9.06 0.54 5.80
N THR A 220 9.93 1.56 5.80
CA THR A 220 11.23 1.52 6.48
C THR A 220 11.04 1.39 7.98
N GLY A 221 10.27 2.29 8.61
CA GLY A 221 10.01 2.26 10.05
C GLY A 221 9.39 0.94 10.51
N HIS A 222 8.43 0.40 9.75
CA HIS A 222 7.78 -0.87 10.07
C HIS A 222 8.74 -2.06 10.04
N ALA A 223 9.57 -2.16 8.99
CA ALA A 223 10.57 -3.21 8.88
C ALA A 223 11.63 -3.12 9.99
N VAL A 224 12.11 -1.90 10.29
CA VAL A 224 13.10 -1.67 11.35
C VAL A 224 12.54 -2.01 12.72
N THR A 225 11.28 -1.64 12.99
CA THR A 225 10.59 -2.03 14.24
C THR A 225 10.55 -3.54 14.39
N ALA A 226 10.25 -4.26 13.33
CA ALA A 226 10.20 -5.73 13.35
C ALA A 226 11.60 -6.36 13.59
N TYR A 227 12.63 -5.87 12.90
CA TYR A 227 13.99 -6.43 13.04
C TYR A 227 14.58 -6.14 14.42
N LEU A 228 14.47 -4.93 14.94
CA LEU A 228 14.93 -4.59 16.28
C LEU A 228 14.11 -5.31 17.35
N GLY A 229 12.79 -5.41 17.17
CA GLY A 229 11.91 -6.15 18.07
C GLY A 229 12.24 -7.64 18.12
N LYS A 230 12.51 -8.26 16.98
CA LYS A 230 12.95 -9.67 16.91
C LYS A 230 14.26 -9.89 17.67
N LEU A 231 15.24 -9.01 17.52
CA LEU A 231 16.51 -9.05 18.26
C LEU A 231 16.31 -8.89 19.76
N ALA A 232 15.33 -8.10 20.19
CA ALA A 232 14.97 -7.92 21.60
C ALA A 232 14.05 -9.03 22.15
N GLY A 233 13.65 -10.02 21.33
CA GLY A 233 12.78 -11.13 21.72
C GLY A 233 11.29 -10.80 21.78
N TYR A 234 10.85 -9.69 21.21
CA TYR A 234 9.43 -9.34 21.12
C TYR A 234 8.75 -10.12 20.00
N GLN A 235 7.44 -10.41 20.20
CA GLN A 235 6.62 -11.10 19.21
C GLN A 235 5.86 -10.14 18.33
N PHE A 236 5.44 -8.97 18.86
CA PHE A 236 4.58 -8.03 18.15
C PHE A 236 5.25 -6.67 17.95
N VAL A 237 4.93 -6.01 16.83
CA VAL A 237 5.36 -4.64 16.50
C VAL A 237 5.02 -3.66 17.63
N LYS A 238 3.82 -3.80 18.21
CA LYS A 238 3.40 -2.98 19.35
C LYS A 238 4.36 -3.11 20.54
N GLN A 239 4.72 -4.33 20.94
CA GLN A 239 5.68 -4.55 22.04
C GLN A 239 7.02 -3.90 21.74
N SER A 240 7.47 -4.01 20.48
CA SER A 240 8.73 -3.40 20.04
C SER A 240 8.69 -1.88 20.12
N ILE A 241 7.56 -1.24 19.77
CA ILE A 241 7.46 0.22 19.78
C ILE A 241 7.11 0.79 21.17
N ASP A 242 6.60 -0.03 22.09
CA ASP A 242 6.42 0.31 23.50
C ASP A 242 7.78 0.36 24.25
N ASP A 243 8.82 -0.30 23.74
CA ASP A 243 10.20 -0.14 24.18
C ASP A 243 10.73 1.22 23.69
N GLU A 244 10.98 2.13 24.63
CA GLU A 244 11.36 3.51 24.31
C GLU A 244 12.72 3.58 23.58
N ASN A 245 13.65 2.64 23.83
CA ASN A 245 14.93 2.59 23.14
C ASN A 245 14.75 2.18 21.67
N ILE A 246 13.93 1.16 21.39
CA ILE A 246 13.61 0.75 20.02
C ILE A 246 12.84 1.87 19.30
N LYS A 247 11.83 2.45 19.94
CA LYS A 247 11.05 3.55 19.39
C LYS A 247 11.91 4.74 18.98
N GLN A 248 12.87 5.13 19.83
CA GLN A 248 13.78 6.22 19.51
C GLN A 248 14.71 5.87 18.32
N GLN A 249 15.20 4.63 18.22
CA GLN A 249 16.01 4.17 17.10
C GLN A 249 15.18 4.19 15.80
N VAL A 250 13.94 3.66 15.81
CA VAL A 250 13.03 3.68 14.67
C VAL A 250 12.73 5.10 14.23
N LYS A 251 12.43 5.99 15.19
CA LYS A 251 12.21 7.42 14.92
C LYS A 251 13.41 8.05 14.21
N THR A 252 14.62 7.78 14.68
CA THR A 252 15.84 8.33 14.07
C THR A 252 16.05 7.79 12.66
N VAL A 253 15.82 6.49 12.41
CA VAL A 253 15.84 5.92 11.05
C VAL A 253 14.85 6.63 10.12
N MET A 254 13.61 6.87 10.60
CA MET A 254 12.59 7.57 9.83
C MET A 254 12.96 9.05 9.57
N GLN A 255 13.69 9.69 10.48
CA GLN A 255 14.23 11.04 10.29
C GLN A 255 15.35 11.07 9.26
N GLU A 256 16.30 10.12 9.32
CA GLU A 256 17.39 10.01 8.33
C GLU A 256 16.83 9.76 6.92
N SER A 257 15.92 8.80 6.76
CA SER A 257 15.26 8.53 5.48
C SER A 257 14.36 9.70 5.03
N GLY A 258 13.70 10.37 5.98
CA GLY A 258 12.86 11.53 5.73
C GLY A 258 13.63 12.76 5.27
N ALA A 259 14.87 12.93 5.73
CA ALA A 259 15.74 14.01 5.28
C ALA A 259 15.99 13.96 3.75
N VAL A 260 16.04 12.76 3.17
CA VAL A 260 16.10 12.57 1.71
C VAL A 260 14.85 13.11 1.02
N LEU A 261 13.66 12.84 1.57
CA LEU A 261 12.39 13.32 1.01
C LEU A 261 12.29 14.85 1.05
N ILE A 262 12.68 15.45 2.18
CA ILE A 262 12.73 16.89 2.34
C ILE A 262 13.68 17.51 1.30
N LYS A 263 14.86 16.91 1.10
CA LYS A 263 15.86 17.41 0.14
C LYS A 263 15.43 17.23 -1.32
N ARG A 264 14.84 16.06 -1.64
CA ARG A 264 14.48 15.67 -3.02
C ARG A 264 13.20 16.32 -3.50
N TYR A 265 12.17 16.35 -2.65
CA TYR A 265 10.81 16.75 -3.00
C TYR A 265 10.37 18.04 -2.31
N GLN A 266 11.23 18.67 -1.53
CA GLN A 266 10.95 19.90 -0.79
C GLN A 266 9.73 19.78 0.15
N PHE A 267 9.54 18.59 0.75
CA PHE A 267 8.53 18.43 1.78
C PHE A 267 8.80 19.37 2.96
N ASP A 268 7.74 19.93 3.52
CA ASP A 268 7.85 20.72 4.73
C ASP A 268 8.40 19.87 5.90
N PRO A 269 9.50 20.28 6.55
CA PRO A 269 10.13 19.50 7.59
C PRO A 269 9.23 19.27 8.82
N ALA A 270 8.40 20.26 9.19
CA ALA A 270 7.51 20.15 10.34
C ALA A 270 6.33 19.21 10.05
N ALA A 271 5.76 19.29 8.84
CA ALA A 271 4.72 18.36 8.38
C ALA A 271 5.25 16.93 8.31
N HIS A 272 6.50 16.73 7.82
CA HIS A 272 7.10 15.41 7.76
C HIS A 272 7.42 14.85 9.16
N ALA A 273 7.89 15.67 10.08
CA ALA A 273 8.08 15.26 11.48
C ALA A 273 6.76 14.86 12.14
N ALA A 274 5.67 15.60 11.91
CA ALA A 274 4.34 15.24 12.39
C ALA A 274 3.83 13.92 11.77
N TYR A 275 4.15 13.65 10.51
CA TYR A 275 3.84 12.38 9.85
C TYR A 275 4.58 11.20 10.49
N ILE A 276 5.87 11.35 10.83
CA ILE A 276 6.63 10.33 11.57
C ILE A 276 5.94 10.00 12.91
N GLU A 277 5.57 11.02 13.70
CA GLU A 277 4.86 10.81 14.97
C GLU A 277 3.52 10.08 14.78
N LYS A 278 2.78 10.41 13.72
CA LYS A 278 1.52 9.73 13.36
C LYS A 278 1.76 8.25 13.07
N ILE A 279 2.83 7.91 12.35
CA ILE A 279 3.19 6.52 12.05
C ILE A 279 3.64 5.76 13.32
N LEU A 280 4.43 6.38 14.20
CA LEU A 280 4.82 5.75 15.47
C LEU A 280 3.61 5.44 16.36
N LYS A 281 2.64 6.38 16.46
CA LYS A 281 1.37 6.15 17.16
C LYS A 281 0.57 5.00 16.54
N ARG A 282 0.59 4.87 15.20
CA ARG A 282 -0.05 3.78 14.48
C ARG A 282 0.56 2.42 14.83
N PHE A 283 1.90 2.32 14.91
CA PHE A 283 2.58 1.09 15.32
C PHE A 283 2.26 0.70 16.78
N ALA A 284 1.99 1.67 17.64
CA ALA A 284 1.59 1.45 19.03
C ALA A 284 0.09 1.12 19.20
N ASN A 285 -0.71 1.08 18.12
CA ASN A 285 -2.14 0.80 18.20
C ASN A 285 -2.40 -0.64 18.70
N PRO A 286 -3.06 -0.84 19.85
CA PRO A 286 -3.27 -2.17 20.44
C PRO A 286 -4.21 -3.07 19.62
N TYR A 287 -4.97 -2.52 18.70
CA TYR A 287 -5.88 -3.27 17.83
C TYR A 287 -5.20 -3.77 16.56
N LEU A 288 -3.96 -3.37 16.30
CA LEU A 288 -3.17 -3.82 15.17
C LEU A 288 -2.12 -4.83 15.64
N THR A 289 -2.47 -6.10 15.67
CA THR A 289 -1.59 -7.19 16.10
C THR A 289 -0.67 -7.61 14.95
N ASP A 290 0.33 -6.79 14.63
CA ASP A 290 1.35 -7.14 13.65
C ASP A 290 2.46 -7.98 14.30
N ASP A 291 2.59 -9.22 13.84
CA ASP A 291 3.66 -10.12 14.24
C ASP A 291 4.99 -9.69 13.61
N VAL A 292 6.08 -9.67 14.39
CA VAL A 292 7.39 -9.24 13.91
C VAL A 292 7.94 -10.16 12.81
N ASP A 293 7.61 -11.46 12.83
CA ASP A 293 8.04 -12.38 11.78
C ASP A 293 7.26 -12.16 10.48
N ARG A 294 5.95 -11.82 10.57
CA ARG A 294 5.17 -11.42 9.40
C ARG A 294 5.71 -10.14 8.75
N VAL A 295 6.06 -9.15 9.56
CA VAL A 295 6.58 -7.86 9.07
C VAL A 295 8.03 -7.99 8.62
N GLY A 296 8.86 -8.76 9.31
CA GLY A 296 10.28 -8.98 9.00
C GLY A 296 10.54 -9.89 7.80
N ARG A 297 9.55 -10.69 7.37
CA ARG A 297 9.69 -11.67 6.28
C ARG A 297 10.29 -11.08 5.00
N GLU A 298 10.89 -11.93 4.19
CA GLU A 298 11.51 -11.58 2.91
C GLU A 298 12.62 -10.51 3.07
N PRO A 299 13.64 -10.76 3.92
CA PRO A 299 14.70 -9.77 4.19
C PRO A 299 15.53 -9.44 2.96
N ILE A 300 15.80 -10.41 2.07
CA ILE A 300 16.57 -10.18 0.83
C ILE A 300 15.84 -9.17 -0.07
N ARG A 301 14.52 -9.31 -0.24
CA ARG A 301 13.73 -8.34 -0.99
C ARG A 301 13.84 -6.94 -0.37
N LYS A 302 13.73 -6.82 0.96
CA LYS A 302 13.82 -5.53 1.68
C LYS A 302 15.21 -4.91 1.64
N LEU A 303 16.25 -5.71 1.46
CA LEU A 303 17.62 -5.29 1.20
C LEU A 303 17.90 -5.01 -0.28
N GLY A 304 16.91 -5.15 -1.15
CA GLY A 304 17.05 -4.86 -2.57
C GLY A 304 17.31 -3.38 -2.86
N TYR A 305 18.00 -3.11 -3.97
CA TYR A 305 18.49 -1.78 -4.39
C TYR A 305 17.43 -0.67 -4.38
N ASN A 306 16.17 -1.01 -4.71
CA ASN A 306 15.06 -0.07 -4.80
C ASN A 306 14.02 -0.23 -3.68
N ASP A 307 14.34 -1.01 -2.64
CA ASP A 307 13.42 -1.25 -1.53
C ASP A 307 13.81 -0.40 -0.29
N ARG A 308 13.01 -0.52 0.75
CA ARG A 308 12.86 0.32 1.94
C ARG A 308 14.09 0.50 2.83
N LEU A 309 15.10 -0.32 2.73
CA LEU A 309 16.34 -0.17 3.51
C LEU A 309 17.46 0.47 2.67
N ILE A 310 17.64 0.01 1.46
CA ILE A 310 18.74 0.44 0.60
C ILE A 310 18.40 1.71 -0.19
N LYS A 311 17.19 1.86 -0.69
CA LYS A 311 16.82 3.06 -1.44
C LYS A 311 16.91 4.34 -0.61
N PRO A 312 16.46 4.39 0.68
CA PRO A 312 16.71 5.53 1.56
C PRO A 312 18.19 5.78 1.82
N LEU A 313 18.99 4.72 2.11
CA LEU A 313 20.44 4.85 2.32
C LEU A 313 21.13 5.46 1.08
N ARG A 314 20.79 4.99 -0.12
CA ARG A 314 21.30 5.59 -1.37
C ARG A 314 20.95 7.06 -1.49
N GLY A 315 19.74 7.43 -1.09
CA GLY A 315 19.32 8.83 -1.06
C GLY A 315 20.16 9.66 -0.07
N THR A 316 20.49 9.13 1.10
CA THR A 316 21.39 9.85 2.03
C THR A 316 22.78 10.02 1.47
N LEU A 317 23.34 9.02 0.79
CA LEU A 317 24.63 9.12 0.11
C LEU A 317 24.59 10.15 -1.03
N GLU A 318 23.54 10.14 -1.86
CA GLU A 318 23.33 11.10 -2.95
C GLU A 318 23.37 12.56 -2.47
N TYR A 319 22.73 12.85 -1.33
CA TYR A 319 22.63 14.20 -0.77
C TYR A 319 23.61 14.50 0.36
N GLN A 320 24.55 13.59 0.65
CA GLN A 320 25.53 13.73 1.74
C GLN A 320 24.88 13.97 3.11
N LEU A 321 23.81 13.22 3.41
CA LEU A 321 23.07 13.29 4.65
C LEU A 321 23.54 12.22 5.64
N PRO A 322 23.38 12.45 6.96
CA PRO A 322 23.67 11.43 7.99
C PRO A 322 22.82 10.17 7.79
N HIS A 323 23.41 8.98 8.06
CA HIS A 323 22.78 7.67 7.89
C HIS A 323 23.20 6.57 8.89
N PRO A 324 23.77 6.89 10.07
CA PRO A 324 24.30 5.86 10.96
C PRO A 324 23.20 4.90 11.46
N MET A 325 21.97 5.39 11.67
CA MET A 325 20.88 4.53 12.11
C MET A 325 20.29 3.70 10.96
N LEU A 326 20.31 4.18 9.73
CA LEU A 326 19.99 3.35 8.55
C LEU A 326 20.99 2.20 8.38
N CYS A 327 22.30 2.44 8.57
CA CYS A 327 23.32 1.38 8.56
C CYS A 327 23.08 0.36 9.67
N LYS A 328 22.72 0.80 10.88
CA LYS A 328 22.34 -0.09 11.99
C LYS A 328 21.06 -0.88 11.70
N ALA A 329 20.06 -0.25 11.07
CA ALA A 329 18.81 -0.91 10.67
C ALA A 329 19.05 -2.03 9.63
N ILE A 330 19.94 -1.78 8.66
CA ILE A 330 20.37 -2.79 7.68
C ILE A 330 21.09 -3.95 8.41
N ALA A 331 21.98 -3.64 9.36
CA ALA A 331 22.64 -4.66 10.18
C ALA A 331 21.62 -5.50 10.98
N ALA A 332 20.58 -4.89 11.53
CA ALA A 332 19.50 -5.61 12.20
C ALA A 332 18.73 -6.54 11.24
N ALA A 333 18.49 -6.11 9.99
CA ALA A 333 17.89 -6.96 8.96
C ALA A 333 18.78 -8.16 8.60
N LEU A 334 20.12 -7.99 8.57
CA LEU A 334 21.07 -9.08 8.35
C LEU A 334 21.10 -10.08 9.54
N CYS A 335 20.75 -9.65 10.75
CA CYS A 335 20.63 -10.53 11.92
C CYS A 335 19.30 -11.33 11.95
N TYR A 336 18.32 -11.00 11.10
CA TYR A 336 17.01 -11.63 11.13
C TYR A 336 17.08 -13.12 10.76
N THR A 337 16.47 -13.95 11.62
CA THR A 337 16.37 -15.40 11.43
C THR A 337 14.92 -15.85 11.52
N ASN A 338 14.50 -16.66 10.58
CA ASN A 338 13.20 -17.35 10.61
C ASN A 338 13.30 -18.61 9.73
N ALA A 339 13.18 -19.78 10.33
CA ALA A 339 13.28 -21.06 9.62
C ALA A 339 12.17 -21.30 8.60
N ASN A 340 11.03 -20.61 8.74
CA ASN A 340 9.88 -20.68 7.84
C ASN A 340 9.94 -19.65 6.70
N ASP A 341 10.95 -18.77 6.68
CA ASP A 341 11.15 -17.78 5.63
C ASP A 341 12.33 -18.19 4.74
N PRO A 342 12.10 -18.64 3.50
CA PRO A 342 13.17 -19.06 2.59
C PRO A 342 14.25 -18.01 2.37
N GLN A 343 13.87 -16.71 2.31
CA GLN A 343 14.83 -15.63 2.13
C GLN A 343 15.66 -15.38 3.39
N ALA A 344 15.09 -15.56 4.58
CA ALA A 344 15.87 -15.47 5.82
C ALA A 344 16.89 -16.61 5.91
N VAL A 345 16.50 -17.84 5.54
CA VAL A 345 17.40 -19.01 5.48
C VAL A 345 18.52 -18.78 4.47
N GLU A 346 18.19 -18.31 3.26
CA GLU A 346 19.15 -17.99 2.20
C GLU A 346 20.13 -16.88 2.65
N LEU A 347 19.62 -15.82 3.27
CA LEU A 347 20.44 -14.71 3.78
C LEU A 347 21.46 -15.20 4.83
N GLN A 348 21.01 -15.98 5.81
CA GLN A 348 21.91 -16.53 6.84
C GLN A 348 22.97 -17.46 6.26
N LYS A 349 22.59 -18.29 5.27
CA LYS A 349 23.54 -19.14 4.53
C LYS A 349 24.57 -18.30 3.77
N SER A 350 24.16 -17.27 3.06
CA SER A 350 25.06 -16.37 2.34
C SER A 350 26.06 -15.70 3.28
N ILE A 351 25.59 -15.22 4.46
CA ILE A 351 26.46 -14.62 5.47
C ILE A 351 27.49 -15.63 6.01
N ALA A 352 27.07 -16.88 6.25
CA ALA A 352 27.95 -17.93 6.74
C ALA A 352 29.01 -18.34 5.70
N ASP A 353 28.61 -18.46 4.43
CA ASP A 353 29.48 -18.97 3.35
C ASP A 353 30.50 -17.92 2.86
N GLN A 354 30.12 -16.64 2.78
CA GLN A 354 30.93 -15.61 2.11
C GLN A 354 31.15 -14.32 2.93
N GLY A 355 30.52 -14.20 4.11
CA GLY A 355 30.64 -13.04 4.99
C GLY A 355 29.72 -11.88 4.62
N ILE A 356 29.69 -10.86 5.50
CA ILE A 356 28.75 -9.73 5.41
C ILE A 356 28.97 -8.90 4.13
N THR A 357 30.20 -8.52 3.83
CA THR A 357 30.53 -7.64 2.70
C THR A 357 30.03 -8.21 1.37
N LYS A 358 30.38 -9.45 1.07
CA LYS A 358 29.96 -10.11 -0.17
C LYS A 358 28.44 -10.33 -0.22
N THR A 359 27.82 -10.61 0.91
CA THR A 359 26.35 -10.72 1.02
C THR A 359 25.67 -9.38 0.73
N LEU A 360 26.24 -8.28 1.23
CA LEU A 360 25.73 -6.92 0.91
C LEU A 360 25.91 -6.61 -0.58
N GLU A 361 27.08 -6.85 -1.16
CA GLU A 361 27.31 -6.67 -2.60
C GLU A 361 26.27 -7.43 -3.44
N GLN A 362 26.04 -8.70 -3.10
CA GLN A 362 25.13 -9.59 -3.83
C GLN A 362 23.68 -9.10 -3.82
N TYR A 363 23.14 -8.70 -2.67
CA TYR A 363 21.70 -8.44 -2.52
C TYR A 363 21.31 -6.97 -2.57
N THR A 364 22.24 -6.05 -2.24
CA THR A 364 21.91 -4.62 -2.22
C THR A 364 22.18 -3.90 -3.53
N GLY A 365 23.09 -4.44 -4.34
CA GLY A 365 23.58 -3.76 -5.55
C GLY A 365 24.41 -2.51 -5.26
N LEU A 366 24.81 -2.28 -4.01
CA LEU A 366 25.75 -1.22 -3.65
C LEU A 366 27.20 -1.68 -3.93
N ASN A 367 28.07 -0.70 -4.13
CA ASN A 367 29.50 -0.90 -4.23
C ASN A 367 30.21 0.24 -3.46
N ASP A 368 30.08 0.21 -2.12
CA ASP A 368 30.67 1.21 -1.22
C ASP A 368 31.26 0.51 0.00
N GLN A 369 32.60 0.40 0.00
CA GLN A 369 33.34 -0.34 1.02
C GLN A 369 33.18 0.30 2.40
N ALA A 370 33.15 1.63 2.51
CA ALA A 370 33.00 2.33 3.78
C ALA A 370 31.63 2.04 4.44
N ILE A 371 30.57 2.05 3.63
CA ILE A 371 29.23 1.68 4.07
C ILE A 371 29.18 0.21 4.51
N PHE A 372 29.80 -0.68 3.77
CA PHE A 372 29.83 -2.11 4.14
C PHE A 372 30.59 -2.35 5.46
N GLU A 373 31.67 -1.64 5.69
CA GLU A 373 32.41 -1.69 6.96
C GLU A 373 31.58 -1.16 8.12
N GLU A 374 30.88 -0.05 7.96
CA GLU A 374 29.98 0.50 8.97
C GLU A 374 28.84 -0.48 9.31
N ILE A 375 28.20 -1.07 8.29
CA ILE A 375 27.14 -2.08 8.49
C ILE A 375 27.70 -3.32 9.18
N ALA A 376 28.89 -3.80 8.81
CA ALA A 376 29.53 -4.96 9.42
C ALA A 376 29.89 -4.73 10.89
N GLN A 377 30.34 -3.53 11.25
CA GLN A 377 30.61 -3.14 12.65
C GLN A 377 29.30 -3.15 13.47
N ASN A 378 28.24 -2.59 12.94
CA ASN A 378 26.92 -2.62 13.56
C ASN A 378 26.42 -4.06 13.74
N TYR A 379 26.56 -4.91 12.71
CA TYR A 379 26.18 -6.32 12.78
C TYR A 379 26.91 -7.06 13.90
N ALA A 380 28.24 -6.87 14.00
CA ALA A 380 29.04 -7.48 15.06
C ALA A 380 28.61 -7.01 16.47
N SER A 381 28.15 -5.77 16.60
CA SER A 381 27.66 -5.23 17.88
C SER A 381 26.29 -5.76 18.28
N LEU A 382 25.42 -6.07 17.30
CA LEU A 382 24.07 -6.58 17.53
C LEU A 382 24.02 -8.09 17.82
N LYS A 383 25.07 -8.83 17.49
CA LYS A 383 25.18 -10.28 17.76
C LYS A 383 25.78 -10.61 19.14
N LYS A 384 26.22 -9.58 19.86
CA LYS A 384 26.75 -9.75 21.25
C LYS A 384 25.60 -9.78 22.25
#